data_381364dd5c1fe4d07c732ae765deb2c0
#
_entry.id   381364dd5c1fe4d07c732ae765deb2c0
#
_cell.length_a   1.000
_cell.length_b   1.000
_cell.length_c   1.000
_cell.angle_alpha   90.00
_cell.angle_beta   90.00
_cell.angle_gamma   90.00
#
_symmetry.space_group_name_H-M   'P 1'
#
loop_
_entity.id
_entity.type
_entity.pdbx_description
1 polymer ?
#
loop_
_entity_poly.entity_id
_entity_poly.type
_entity_poly.pdbx_seq_one_letter_code
_entity_poly.pdbx_strand_id
1 'polypeptide(L)'
;MEDALTVSRLQFAFTVTYHYLFPMFIMGLALLIFVLKSVYLRNRNDLYNRSARFWGKIFAVTFVMGVVTGIPLEFQFGTNWAAFSAFSGDIIAQTLAMEGAFAFFLESAFVGLFLFGERRFGQRVHWFSSLMVFLGTWASGYFIITTNAWMQNPVGYRTLENGNIELNDYWAVLLNPWMFAQYAHNMGGAAVCGAFVMAGLGAFYLLSNKHEEYGRIFVKVGVIAGVIASLWMLFPTGHFSSEQVAEHQPAALAAMEGQFETERPAGIVFIGQPDVENQRIDNPIVLPRALSFLIYQNWNAEVKGLEAFPEKNWPDIIPLLYYSYHVMVGLGTIFIAIMVVAAFLLWRRRLYWSRWMLWILMLAIPFPFIANTAGWFVAELGRQPWLAYGLFRTSEGVSPLVSSGSVIFTLIGFAGMYLIMGLLYIVLMVREVDHGPEAEEETLESPEGLTT
;
A
#
# COMPACT_ATOMS: atom_id res chain seq x y z
N MET A 1 -19.04 -7.72 -25.91
CA MET A 1 -18.80 -6.66 -24.91
C MET A 1 -18.43 -7.26 -23.55
N GLU A 2 -19.11 -8.29 -23.07
CA GLU A 2 -18.76 -8.95 -21.78
C GLU A 2 -17.33 -9.49 -21.74
N ASP A 3 -16.85 -10.13 -22.81
CA ASP A 3 -15.45 -10.60 -22.89
C ASP A 3 -14.44 -9.45 -22.79
N ALA A 4 -14.71 -8.29 -23.41
CA ALA A 4 -13.80 -7.13 -23.36
C ALA A 4 -13.77 -6.52 -21.97
N LEU A 5 -14.92 -6.46 -21.25
CA LEU A 5 -15.00 -6.03 -19.86
C LEU A 5 -14.15 -6.92 -18.96
N THR A 6 -14.35 -8.24 -19.02
CA THR A 6 -13.64 -9.20 -18.19
C THR A 6 -12.13 -9.12 -18.39
N VAL A 7 -11.67 -9.06 -19.65
CA VAL A 7 -10.24 -8.98 -19.94
C VAL A 7 -9.65 -7.63 -19.52
N SER A 8 -10.38 -6.51 -19.69
CA SER A 8 -9.94 -5.19 -19.22
C SER A 8 -9.83 -5.14 -17.70
N ARG A 9 -10.78 -5.74 -16.96
CA ARG A 9 -10.68 -5.90 -15.49
C ARG A 9 -9.46 -6.71 -15.09
N LEU A 10 -9.21 -7.86 -15.75
CA LEU A 10 -8.04 -8.68 -15.47
C LEU A 10 -6.73 -7.95 -15.76
N GLN A 11 -6.64 -7.22 -16.88
CA GLN A 11 -5.46 -6.43 -17.21
C GLN A 11 -5.21 -5.34 -16.17
N PHE A 12 -6.22 -4.58 -15.80
CA PHE A 12 -6.07 -3.54 -14.78
C PHE A 12 -5.70 -4.13 -13.42
N ALA A 13 -6.38 -5.20 -13.00
CA ALA A 13 -6.06 -5.89 -11.74
C ALA A 13 -4.62 -6.40 -11.71
N PHE A 14 -4.13 -6.98 -12.81
CA PHE A 14 -2.75 -7.43 -12.93
C PHE A 14 -1.75 -6.28 -12.87
N THR A 15 -1.97 -5.24 -13.67
CA THR A 15 -1.01 -4.12 -13.76
C THR A 15 -0.98 -3.29 -12.48
N VAL A 16 -2.12 -3.00 -11.86
CA VAL A 16 -2.16 -2.24 -10.61
C VAL A 16 -1.59 -3.05 -9.44
N THR A 17 -1.90 -4.36 -9.35
CA THR A 17 -1.37 -5.21 -8.28
C THR A 17 0.15 -5.33 -8.34
N TYR A 18 0.72 -5.42 -9.54
CA TYR A 18 2.16 -5.43 -9.70
C TYR A 18 2.79 -4.07 -9.38
N HIS A 19 2.21 -2.99 -9.93
CA HIS A 19 2.75 -1.64 -9.78
C HIS A 19 2.80 -1.20 -8.32
N TYR A 20 1.69 -1.34 -7.57
CA TYR A 20 1.60 -0.70 -6.25
C TYR A 20 2.57 -1.30 -5.21
N LEU A 21 3.14 -2.49 -5.46
CA LEU A 21 4.16 -3.09 -4.60
C LEU A 21 5.37 -2.17 -4.41
N PHE A 22 5.76 -1.44 -5.46
CA PHE A 22 6.90 -0.51 -5.42
C PHE A 22 6.57 0.79 -4.70
N PRO A 23 5.52 1.56 -5.05
CA PRO A 23 5.11 2.77 -4.31
C PRO A 23 4.90 2.50 -2.82
N MET A 24 4.20 1.44 -2.47
CA MET A 24 3.97 1.08 -1.08
C MET A 24 5.29 0.89 -0.31
N PHE A 25 6.24 0.17 -0.88
CA PHE A 25 7.54 -0.06 -0.24
C PHE A 25 8.36 1.23 -0.14
N ILE A 26 8.44 2.06 -1.19
CA ILE A 26 9.19 3.32 -1.14
C ILE A 26 8.59 4.33 -0.17
N MET A 27 7.27 4.41 -0.01
CA MET A 27 6.61 5.29 0.96
C MET A 27 7.03 4.94 2.39
N GLY A 28 7.04 3.65 2.74
CA GLY A 28 7.55 3.19 4.03
C GLY A 28 9.04 3.41 4.20
N LEU A 29 9.82 3.14 3.15
CA LEU A 29 11.27 3.27 3.18
C LEU A 29 11.72 4.74 3.25
N ALA A 30 11.07 5.66 2.54
CA ALA A 30 11.35 7.09 2.61
C ALA A 30 11.22 7.64 4.03
N LEU A 31 10.17 7.25 4.76
CA LEU A 31 10.00 7.57 6.17
C LEU A 31 11.19 7.07 7.02
N LEU A 32 11.58 5.81 6.83
CA LEU A 32 12.67 5.20 7.61
C LEU A 32 14.03 5.81 7.29
N ILE A 33 14.30 6.16 6.03
CA ILE A 33 15.49 6.88 5.61
C ILE A 33 15.55 8.26 6.28
N PHE A 34 14.44 8.99 6.29
CA PHE A 34 14.35 10.28 6.98
C PHE A 34 14.59 10.14 8.48
N VAL A 35 14.05 9.09 9.11
CA VAL A 35 14.32 8.78 10.53
C VAL A 35 15.79 8.50 10.77
N LEU A 36 16.45 7.66 9.96
CA LEU A 36 17.87 7.36 10.06
C LEU A 36 18.74 8.62 9.95
N LYS A 37 18.46 9.49 8.97
CA LYS A 37 19.16 10.78 8.79
C LYS A 37 18.93 11.72 9.97
N SER A 38 17.72 11.76 10.53
CA SER A 38 17.38 12.59 11.70
C SER A 38 18.09 12.11 12.96
N VAL A 39 18.20 10.80 13.18
CA VAL A 39 18.96 10.20 14.28
C VAL A 39 20.45 10.52 14.13
N TYR A 40 21.00 10.41 12.91
CA TYR A 40 22.39 10.78 12.63
C TYR A 40 22.68 12.25 12.95
N LEU A 41 21.82 13.18 12.54
CA LEU A 41 22.04 14.61 12.85
C LEU A 41 22.09 14.89 14.36
N ARG A 42 21.35 14.12 15.15
CA ARG A 42 21.27 14.29 16.60
C ARG A 42 22.44 13.68 17.35
N ASN A 43 22.83 12.46 17.01
CA ASN A 43 23.83 11.69 17.77
C ASN A 43 25.21 11.61 17.09
N ARG A 44 25.33 12.04 15.84
CA ARG A 44 26.56 12.03 15.04
C ARG A 44 27.19 10.64 14.88
N ASN A 45 26.43 9.57 15.08
CA ASN A 45 26.90 8.22 14.81
C ASN A 45 26.77 7.91 13.32
N ASP A 46 27.90 7.77 12.64
CA ASP A 46 28.00 7.62 11.19
C ASP A 46 27.34 6.32 10.67
N LEU A 47 27.20 5.30 11.50
CA LEU A 47 26.48 4.08 11.12
C LEU A 47 25.04 4.37 10.67
N TYR A 48 24.35 5.36 11.28
CA TYR A 48 23.01 5.78 10.83
C TYR A 48 23.03 6.48 9.47
N ASN A 49 24.08 7.26 9.20
CA ASN A 49 24.25 7.93 7.92
C ASN A 49 24.51 6.92 6.79
N ARG A 50 25.43 5.99 7.02
CA ARG A 50 25.73 4.90 6.07
C ARG A 50 24.52 4.00 5.87
N SER A 51 23.76 3.70 6.93
CA SER A 51 22.47 3.00 6.83
C SER A 51 21.50 3.74 5.92
N ALA A 52 21.35 5.07 6.08
CA ALA A 52 20.45 5.87 5.25
C ALA A 52 20.90 5.88 3.77
N ARG A 53 22.21 5.92 3.49
CA ARG A 53 22.74 5.81 2.11
C ARG A 53 22.47 4.45 1.49
N PHE A 54 22.69 3.37 2.24
CA PHE A 54 22.37 2.01 1.78
C PHE A 54 20.89 1.86 1.41
N TRP A 55 20.00 2.26 2.32
CA TRP A 55 18.56 2.21 2.06
C TRP A 55 18.16 3.19 0.95
N GLY A 56 18.89 4.29 0.76
CA GLY A 56 18.69 5.21 -0.35
C GLY A 56 18.96 4.59 -1.72
N LYS A 57 19.95 3.69 -1.84
CA LYS A 57 20.19 2.93 -3.08
C LYS A 57 19.04 1.97 -3.37
N ILE A 58 18.59 1.22 -2.36
CA ILE A 58 17.42 0.33 -2.47
C ILE A 58 16.18 1.14 -2.87
N PHE A 59 15.97 2.30 -2.24
CA PHE A 59 14.90 3.23 -2.60
C PHE A 59 14.99 3.64 -4.08
N ALA A 60 16.16 4.05 -4.56
CA ALA A 60 16.34 4.53 -5.93
C ALA A 60 15.98 3.45 -6.98
N VAL A 61 16.43 2.21 -6.78
CA VAL A 61 16.09 1.11 -7.69
C VAL A 61 14.59 0.82 -7.66
N THR A 62 14.00 0.81 -6.46
CA THR A 62 12.56 0.57 -6.29
C THR A 62 11.73 1.72 -6.87
N PHE A 63 12.19 2.97 -6.73
CA PHE A 63 11.56 4.16 -7.30
C PHE A 63 11.48 4.08 -8.83
N VAL A 64 12.58 3.72 -9.49
CA VAL A 64 12.59 3.55 -10.95
C VAL A 64 11.60 2.47 -11.37
N MET A 65 11.51 1.35 -10.63
CA MET A 65 10.51 0.31 -10.89
C MET A 65 9.09 0.84 -10.73
N GLY A 66 8.82 1.63 -9.70
CA GLY A 66 7.52 2.29 -9.49
C GLY A 66 7.14 3.16 -10.69
N VAL A 67 8.04 4.06 -11.12
CA VAL A 67 7.79 4.95 -12.26
C VAL A 67 7.49 4.17 -13.54
N VAL A 68 8.34 3.20 -13.90
CA VAL A 68 8.19 2.47 -15.17
C VAL A 68 6.92 1.60 -15.18
N THR A 69 6.56 1.00 -14.04
CA THR A 69 5.35 0.17 -13.95
C THR A 69 4.07 0.98 -13.81
N GLY A 70 4.15 2.26 -13.41
CA GLY A 70 3.01 3.18 -13.32
C GLY A 70 2.55 3.71 -14.69
N ILE A 71 3.48 3.98 -15.60
CA ILE A 71 3.17 4.52 -16.93
C ILE A 71 2.06 3.73 -17.67
N PRO A 72 2.07 2.38 -17.73
CA PRO A 72 1.01 1.63 -18.35
C PRO A 72 -0.38 1.82 -17.73
N LEU A 73 -0.46 2.14 -16.43
CA LEU A 73 -1.74 2.39 -15.76
C LEU A 73 -2.39 3.68 -16.24
N GLU A 74 -1.60 4.76 -16.39
CA GLU A 74 -2.08 6.02 -16.91
C GLU A 74 -2.66 5.86 -18.32
N PHE A 75 -1.99 5.09 -19.17
CA PHE A 75 -2.50 4.82 -20.52
C PHE A 75 -3.79 3.99 -20.52
N GLN A 76 -4.00 3.09 -19.56
CA GLN A 76 -5.20 2.27 -19.48
C GLN A 76 -6.47 3.09 -19.23
N PHE A 77 -6.38 4.24 -18.54
CA PHE A 77 -7.51 5.17 -18.41
C PHE A 77 -8.04 5.64 -19.75
N GLY A 78 -7.15 5.98 -20.69
CA GLY A 78 -7.54 6.43 -22.03
C GLY A 78 -7.84 5.30 -23.03
N THR A 79 -7.24 4.13 -22.87
CA THR A 79 -7.41 2.99 -23.78
C THR A 79 -8.54 2.05 -23.37
N ASN A 80 -8.43 1.44 -22.21
CA ASN A 80 -9.36 0.40 -21.74
C ASN A 80 -10.61 0.97 -21.07
N TRP A 81 -10.47 2.12 -20.40
CA TRP A 81 -11.50 2.73 -19.55
C TRP A 81 -11.94 4.12 -20.04
N ALA A 82 -11.94 4.31 -21.36
CA ALA A 82 -12.23 5.61 -21.98
C ALA A 82 -13.63 6.16 -21.63
N ALA A 83 -14.64 5.30 -21.48
CA ALA A 83 -15.98 5.74 -21.09
C ALA A 83 -15.98 6.28 -19.64
N PHE A 84 -15.29 5.61 -18.73
CA PHE A 84 -15.12 6.10 -17.36
C PHE A 84 -14.31 7.40 -17.30
N SER A 85 -13.23 7.50 -18.09
CA SER A 85 -12.44 8.71 -18.18
C SER A 85 -13.22 9.89 -18.76
N ALA A 86 -14.11 9.65 -19.71
CA ALA A 86 -15.01 10.68 -20.23
C ALA A 86 -16.05 11.13 -19.19
N PHE A 87 -16.56 10.20 -18.37
CA PHE A 87 -17.52 10.50 -17.30
C PHE A 87 -16.90 11.28 -16.14
N SER A 88 -15.72 10.86 -15.66
CA SER A 88 -15.11 11.35 -14.41
C SER A 88 -13.91 12.27 -14.61
N GLY A 89 -13.55 12.56 -15.86
CA GLY A 89 -12.29 13.21 -16.21
C GLY A 89 -12.07 14.58 -15.54
N ASP A 90 -13.11 15.39 -15.40
CA ASP A 90 -13.02 16.69 -14.72
C ASP A 90 -12.53 16.59 -13.26
N ILE A 91 -12.74 15.47 -12.61
CA ILE A 91 -12.36 15.26 -11.22
C ILE A 91 -11.07 14.44 -11.13
N ILE A 92 -11.04 13.25 -11.76
CA ILE A 92 -9.91 12.33 -11.67
C ILE A 92 -8.67 12.90 -12.33
N ALA A 93 -8.80 13.56 -13.50
CA ALA A 93 -7.65 14.16 -14.16
C ALA A 93 -7.01 15.29 -13.33
N GLN A 94 -7.78 16.01 -12.52
CA GLN A 94 -7.22 17.04 -11.63
C GLN A 94 -6.34 16.44 -10.55
N THR A 95 -6.79 15.38 -9.87
CA THR A 95 -6.02 14.71 -8.82
C THR A 95 -4.76 14.04 -9.36
N LEU A 96 -4.82 13.37 -10.51
CA LEU A 96 -3.67 12.77 -11.19
C LEU A 96 -2.68 13.84 -11.68
N ALA A 97 -3.18 14.96 -12.24
CA ALA A 97 -2.32 16.08 -12.65
C ALA A 97 -1.59 16.72 -11.45
N MET A 98 -2.26 16.85 -10.31
CA MET A 98 -1.65 17.37 -9.07
C MET A 98 -0.60 16.41 -8.52
N GLU A 99 -0.84 15.10 -8.59
CA GLU A 99 0.15 14.09 -8.23
C GLU A 99 1.42 14.26 -9.08
N GLY A 100 1.28 14.30 -10.40
CA GLY A 100 2.40 14.51 -11.31
C GLY A 100 3.13 15.84 -11.09
N ALA A 101 2.37 16.96 -11.06
CA ALA A 101 2.93 18.31 -11.04
C ALA A 101 3.56 18.70 -9.70
N PHE A 102 3.04 18.23 -8.57
CA PHE A 102 3.53 18.64 -7.25
C PHE A 102 4.32 17.54 -6.54
N ALA A 103 3.76 16.34 -6.45
CA ALA A 103 4.35 15.28 -5.68
C ALA A 103 5.54 14.62 -6.42
N PHE A 104 5.31 14.15 -7.64
CA PHE A 104 6.34 13.47 -8.43
C PHE A 104 7.51 14.38 -8.79
N PHE A 105 7.26 15.66 -9.17
CA PHE A 105 8.35 16.61 -9.42
C PHE A 105 9.14 16.92 -8.16
N LEU A 106 8.49 17.08 -7.00
CA LEU A 106 9.17 17.27 -5.73
C LEU A 106 10.08 16.07 -5.42
N GLU A 107 9.52 14.87 -5.49
CA GLU A 107 10.24 13.62 -5.23
C GLU A 107 11.43 13.47 -6.18
N SER A 108 11.22 13.54 -7.49
CA SER A 108 12.24 13.35 -8.51
C SER A 108 13.39 14.36 -8.39
N ALA A 109 13.09 15.63 -8.11
CA ALA A 109 14.10 16.68 -7.94
C ALA A 109 15.00 16.40 -6.74
N PHE A 110 14.45 15.90 -5.63
CA PHE A 110 15.21 15.68 -4.41
C PHE A 110 15.83 14.28 -4.30
N VAL A 111 15.36 13.26 -5.03
CA VAL A 111 16.01 11.94 -5.09
C VAL A 111 17.44 12.05 -5.60
N GLY A 112 17.68 12.77 -6.70
CA GLY A 112 19.04 13.00 -7.21
C GLY A 112 19.94 13.74 -6.22
N LEU A 113 19.41 14.77 -5.56
CA LEU A 113 20.13 15.52 -4.53
C LEU A 113 20.43 14.65 -3.30
N PHE A 114 19.51 13.79 -2.90
CA PHE A 114 19.70 12.84 -1.81
C PHE A 114 20.77 11.78 -2.15
N LEU A 115 20.76 11.21 -3.35
CA LEU A 115 21.71 10.17 -3.72
C LEU A 115 23.14 10.69 -3.93
N PHE A 116 23.30 11.88 -4.52
CA PHE A 116 24.59 12.37 -5.00
C PHE A 116 25.05 13.67 -4.34
N GLY A 117 24.20 14.36 -3.59
CA GLY A 117 24.46 15.72 -3.09
C GLY A 117 25.25 15.79 -1.78
N GLU A 118 25.38 14.70 -1.01
CA GLU A 118 25.94 14.73 0.36
C GLU A 118 27.33 15.33 0.44
N ARG A 119 28.25 14.91 -0.44
CA ARG A 119 29.64 15.39 -0.47
C ARG A 119 29.75 16.85 -0.87
N ARG A 120 28.86 17.32 -1.75
CA ARG A 120 28.90 18.68 -2.31
C ARG A 120 28.21 19.71 -1.42
N PHE A 121 27.07 19.35 -0.82
CA PHE A 121 26.21 20.30 -0.12
C PHE A 121 26.16 20.07 1.42
N GLY A 122 26.78 18.99 1.89
CA GLY A 122 26.91 18.68 3.32
C GLY A 122 25.66 18.07 3.95
N GLN A 123 25.80 17.67 5.21
CA GLN A 123 24.84 16.83 5.94
C GLN A 123 23.45 17.46 6.15
N ARG A 124 23.37 18.79 6.32
CA ARG A 124 22.09 19.47 6.54
C ARG A 124 21.21 19.46 5.28
N VAL A 125 21.83 19.73 4.12
CA VAL A 125 21.14 19.70 2.83
C VAL A 125 20.74 18.27 2.49
N HIS A 126 21.59 17.30 2.76
CA HIS A 126 21.28 15.89 2.57
C HIS A 126 20.13 15.40 3.46
N TRP A 127 20.07 15.84 4.72
CA TRP A 127 18.92 15.59 5.59
C TRP A 127 17.63 16.25 5.03
N PHE A 128 17.72 17.52 4.62
CA PHE A 128 16.59 18.23 4.02
C PHE A 128 16.09 17.52 2.74
N SER A 129 17.01 16.99 1.92
CA SER A 129 16.66 16.22 0.74
C SER A 129 15.89 14.95 1.11
N SER A 130 16.30 14.23 2.16
CA SER A 130 15.56 13.06 2.65
C SER A 130 14.16 13.41 3.17
N LEU A 131 13.99 14.57 3.78
CA LEU A 131 12.68 15.10 4.19
C LEU A 131 11.80 15.39 2.96
N MET A 132 12.37 16.04 1.93
CA MET A 132 11.62 16.37 0.71
C MET A 132 11.23 15.12 -0.08
N VAL A 133 12.11 14.12 -0.17
CA VAL A 133 11.79 12.81 -0.75
C VAL A 133 10.63 12.16 0.02
N PHE A 134 10.71 12.11 1.35
CA PHE A 134 9.62 11.57 2.18
C PHE A 134 8.30 12.32 1.95
N LEU A 135 8.31 13.64 1.98
CA LEU A 135 7.10 14.44 1.78
C LEU A 135 6.55 14.30 0.36
N GLY A 136 7.42 14.26 -0.66
CA GLY A 136 7.02 14.07 -2.05
C GLY A 136 6.35 12.72 -2.27
N THR A 137 6.97 11.63 -1.79
CA THR A 137 6.44 10.28 -1.87
C THR A 137 5.07 10.16 -1.17
N TRP A 138 4.92 10.75 0.01
CA TRP A 138 3.66 10.72 0.75
C TRP A 138 2.59 11.64 0.13
N ALA A 139 2.99 12.77 -0.46
CA ALA A 139 2.07 13.62 -1.21
C ALA A 139 1.56 12.93 -2.49
N SER A 140 2.40 12.14 -3.20
CA SER A 140 1.97 11.30 -4.30
C SER A 140 0.88 10.33 -3.83
N GLY A 141 1.13 9.60 -2.73
CA GLY A 141 0.12 8.75 -2.12
C GLY A 141 -1.19 9.49 -1.77
N TYR A 142 -1.10 10.73 -1.29
CA TYR A 142 -2.27 11.54 -0.97
C TYR A 142 -3.17 11.78 -2.21
N PHE A 143 -2.61 12.19 -3.33
CA PHE A 143 -3.39 12.48 -4.52
C PHE A 143 -3.99 11.21 -5.16
N ILE A 144 -3.23 10.12 -5.21
CA ILE A 144 -3.73 8.83 -5.71
C ILE A 144 -4.86 8.29 -4.81
N ILE A 145 -4.69 8.35 -3.48
CA ILE A 145 -5.73 7.92 -2.54
C ILE A 145 -6.95 8.85 -2.62
N THR A 146 -6.77 10.15 -2.86
CA THR A 146 -7.89 11.08 -3.08
C THR A 146 -8.72 10.67 -4.30
N THR A 147 -8.06 10.27 -5.41
CA THR A 147 -8.73 9.72 -6.59
C THR A 147 -9.56 8.48 -6.23
N ASN A 148 -8.94 7.51 -5.54
CA ASN A 148 -9.64 6.29 -5.15
C ASN A 148 -10.76 6.55 -4.14
N ALA A 149 -10.53 7.40 -3.15
CA ALA A 149 -11.53 7.79 -2.16
C ALA A 149 -12.75 8.47 -2.80
N TRP A 150 -12.53 9.29 -3.83
CA TRP A 150 -13.64 9.83 -4.61
C TRP A 150 -14.43 8.73 -5.33
N MET A 151 -13.77 7.72 -5.88
CA MET A 151 -14.48 6.57 -6.48
C MET A 151 -15.26 5.77 -5.43
N GLN A 152 -14.78 5.71 -4.19
CA GLN A 152 -15.44 5.02 -3.07
C GLN A 152 -16.63 5.81 -2.51
N ASN A 153 -16.49 7.12 -2.37
CA ASN A 153 -17.49 8.04 -1.86
C ASN A 153 -17.46 9.34 -2.66
N PRO A 154 -18.18 9.42 -3.80
CA PRO A 154 -18.15 10.59 -4.68
C PRO A 154 -18.73 11.83 -4.01
N VAL A 155 -17.95 12.91 -3.98
CA VAL A 155 -18.32 14.22 -3.44
C VAL A 155 -17.79 15.34 -4.33
N GLY A 156 -18.27 16.57 -4.15
CA GLY A 156 -17.73 17.75 -4.84
C GLY A 156 -18.04 17.84 -6.34
N TYR A 157 -19.03 17.11 -6.83
CA TYR A 157 -19.46 17.09 -8.22
C TYR A 157 -20.87 17.66 -8.39
N ARG A 158 -21.22 18.03 -9.60
CA ARG A 158 -22.61 18.26 -10.03
C ARG A 158 -22.93 17.46 -11.30
N THR A 159 -24.14 16.97 -11.41
CA THR A 159 -24.61 16.26 -12.60
C THR A 159 -25.11 17.25 -13.65
N LEU A 160 -24.67 17.08 -14.88
CA LEU A 160 -25.08 17.85 -16.03
C LEU A 160 -26.36 17.28 -16.66
N GLU A 161 -27.04 18.07 -17.52
CA GLU A 161 -28.27 17.64 -18.23
C GLU A 161 -28.05 16.41 -19.12
N ASN A 162 -26.83 16.20 -19.63
CA ASN A 162 -26.47 15.04 -20.45
C ASN A 162 -26.12 13.78 -19.62
N GLY A 163 -26.24 13.82 -18.29
CA GLY A 163 -25.91 12.72 -17.38
C GLY A 163 -24.45 12.62 -16.98
N ASN A 164 -23.54 13.41 -17.58
CA ASN A 164 -22.16 13.50 -17.15
C ASN A 164 -22.02 14.30 -15.86
N ILE A 165 -20.87 14.24 -15.25
CA ILE A 165 -20.54 15.00 -14.04
C ILE A 165 -19.44 16.01 -14.34
N GLU A 166 -19.47 17.11 -13.61
CA GLU A 166 -18.36 18.07 -13.61
C GLU A 166 -17.97 18.43 -12.17
N LEU A 167 -16.75 18.91 -12.01
CA LEU A 167 -16.21 19.36 -10.75
C LEU A 167 -16.95 20.62 -10.28
N ASN A 168 -17.52 20.58 -9.08
CA ASN A 168 -18.22 21.70 -8.47
C ASN A 168 -17.47 22.27 -7.26
N ASP A 169 -16.86 21.42 -6.45
CA ASP A 169 -16.08 21.82 -5.28
C ASP A 169 -14.84 20.94 -5.12
N TYR A 170 -13.69 21.49 -5.53
CA TYR A 170 -12.43 20.76 -5.45
C TYR A 170 -11.95 20.51 -4.02
N TRP A 171 -12.28 21.43 -3.08
CA TRP A 171 -11.93 21.22 -1.68
C TRP A 171 -12.72 20.08 -1.05
N ALA A 172 -13.98 19.89 -1.42
CA ALA A 172 -14.75 18.74 -0.98
C ALA A 172 -14.11 17.42 -1.46
N VAL A 173 -13.54 17.39 -2.67
CA VAL A 173 -12.80 16.21 -3.18
C VAL A 173 -11.53 15.98 -2.38
N LEU A 174 -10.69 17.00 -2.20
CA LEU A 174 -9.42 16.89 -1.47
C LEU A 174 -9.60 16.58 0.02
N LEU A 175 -10.66 17.10 0.63
CA LEU A 175 -10.93 16.95 2.06
C LEU A 175 -12.03 15.91 2.34
N ASN A 176 -12.28 15.00 1.41
CA ASN A 176 -13.23 13.91 1.58
C ASN A 176 -12.89 13.09 2.86
N PRO A 177 -13.83 12.92 3.79
CA PRO A 177 -13.57 12.14 5.02
C PRO A 177 -13.09 10.71 4.74
N TRP A 178 -13.62 10.07 3.70
CA TRP A 178 -13.15 8.75 3.26
C TRP A 178 -11.65 8.77 2.91
N MET A 179 -11.19 9.83 2.22
CA MET A 179 -9.77 9.99 1.85
C MET A 179 -8.86 9.99 3.09
N PHE A 180 -9.19 10.72 4.15
CA PHE A 180 -8.36 10.76 5.35
C PHE A 180 -8.23 9.40 6.03
N ALA A 181 -9.35 8.67 6.16
CA ALA A 181 -9.35 7.33 6.74
C ALA A 181 -8.50 6.37 5.89
N GLN A 182 -8.75 6.32 4.58
CA GLN A 182 -8.05 5.45 3.64
C GLN A 182 -6.56 5.81 3.52
N TYR A 183 -6.21 7.09 3.44
CA TYR A 183 -4.83 7.57 3.37
C TYR A 183 -4.05 7.20 4.63
N ALA A 184 -4.58 7.51 5.81
CA ALA A 184 -3.92 7.20 7.07
C ALA A 184 -3.68 5.70 7.26
N HIS A 185 -4.66 4.87 6.86
CA HIS A 185 -4.54 3.41 6.86
C HIS A 185 -3.50 2.93 5.85
N ASN A 186 -3.52 3.44 4.63
CA ASN A 186 -2.60 3.05 3.56
C ASN A 186 -1.13 3.40 3.89
N MET A 187 -0.89 4.64 4.39
CA MET A 187 0.46 5.06 4.82
C MET A 187 0.96 4.25 6.02
N GLY A 188 0.05 3.86 6.93
CA GLY A 188 0.36 2.90 7.99
C GLY A 188 0.82 1.56 7.44
N GLY A 189 0.11 1.01 6.45
CA GLY A 189 0.47 -0.23 5.75
C GLY A 189 1.83 -0.15 5.05
N ALA A 190 2.11 0.98 4.40
CA ALA A 190 3.42 1.26 3.80
C ALA A 190 4.54 1.30 4.86
N ALA A 191 4.30 1.96 5.99
CA ALA A 191 5.25 2.00 7.11
C ALA A 191 5.50 0.60 7.72
N VAL A 192 4.44 -0.23 7.86
CA VAL A 192 4.57 -1.64 8.27
C VAL A 192 5.45 -2.40 7.27
N CYS A 193 5.21 -2.24 5.97
CA CYS A 193 6.00 -2.90 4.93
C CYS A 193 7.49 -2.52 5.03
N GLY A 194 7.81 -1.23 5.06
CA GLY A 194 9.19 -0.74 5.21
C GLY A 194 9.86 -1.23 6.51
N ALA A 195 9.10 -1.24 7.61
CA ALA A 195 9.59 -1.69 8.91
C ALA A 195 9.94 -3.19 8.94
N PHE A 196 9.08 -4.05 8.37
CA PHE A 196 9.33 -5.49 8.29
C PHE A 196 10.49 -5.81 7.35
N VAL A 197 10.58 -5.14 6.19
CA VAL A 197 11.72 -5.32 5.27
C VAL A 197 13.02 -4.90 5.93
N MET A 198 13.04 -3.74 6.62
CA MET A 198 14.23 -3.27 7.31
C MET A 198 14.62 -4.19 8.48
N ALA A 199 13.68 -4.60 9.32
CA ALA A 199 13.94 -5.53 10.43
C ALA A 199 14.38 -6.90 9.93
N GLY A 200 13.73 -7.41 8.87
CA GLY A 200 14.04 -8.71 8.28
C GLY A 200 15.42 -8.77 7.62
N LEU A 201 15.81 -7.73 6.89
CA LEU A 201 17.17 -7.63 6.35
C LEU A 201 18.22 -7.51 7.46
N GLY A 202 17.93 -6.72 8.50
CA GLY A 202 18.79 -6.66 9.68
C GLY A 202 18.93 -8.01 10.39
N ALA A 203 17.84 -8.78 10.48
CA ALA A 203 17.84 -10.13 11.02
C ALA A 203 18.67 -11.11 10.15
N PHE A 204 18.57 -10.99 8.81
CA PHE A 204 19.41 -11.75 7.88
C PHE A 204 20.90 -11.47 8.11
N TYR A 205 21.32 -10.21 8.27
CA TYR A 205 22.71 -9.85 8.54
C TYR A 205 23.20 -10.44 9.86
N LEU A 206 22.39 -10.39 10.91
CA LEU A 206 22.74 -10.99 12.22
C LEU A 206 22.82 -12.52 12.17
N LEU A 207 21.92 -13.19 11.43
CA LEU A 207 21.91 -14.65 11.28
C LEU A 207 23.08 -15.18 10.45
N SER A 208 23.50 -14.40 9.44
CA SER A 208 24.60 -14.74 8.54
C SER A 208 25.97 -14.28 9.05
N ASN A 209 26.03 -13.56 10.18
CA ASN A 209 27.24 -12.91 10.73
C ASN A 209 27.91 -11.98 9.71
N LYS A 210 27.13 -11.34 8.84
CA LYS A 210 27.56 -10.30 7.90
C LYS A 210 27.06 -8.95 8.39
N HIS A 211 27.84 -7.89 8.27
CA HIS A 211 27.43 -6.51 8.56
C HIS A 211 26.67 -6.34 9.90
N GLU A 212 27.09 -7.01 10.98
CA GLU A 212 26.34 -7.11 12.25
C GLU A 212 25.96 -5.76 12.85
N GLU A 213 26.84 -4.74 12.78
CA GLU A 213 26.55 -3.41 13.34
C GLU A 213 25.36 -2.76 12.64
N TYR A 214 25.28 -2.87 11.32
CA TYR A 214 24.14 -2.41 10.52
C TYR A 214 22.90 -3.28 10.78
N GLY A 215 23.08 -4.60 10.88
CA GLY A 215 22.01 -5.52 11.22
C GLY A 215 21.32 -5.14 12.52
N ARG A 216 22.08 -4.74 13.55
CA ARG A 216 21.52 -4.26 14.83
C ARG A 216 20.74 -2.95 14.67
N ILE A 217 21.20 -2.02 13.85
CA ILE A 217 20.49 -0.76 13.56
C ILE A 217 19.19 -1.04 12.80
N PHE A 218 19.23 -1.89 11.77
CA PHE A 218 18.09 -2.22 10.94
C PHE A 218 17.00 -2.92 11.76
N VAL A 219 17.37 -3.93 12.55
CA VAL A 219 16.44 -4.60 13.48
C VAL A 219 15.85 -3.60 14.47
N LYS A 220 16.69 -2.74 15.09
CA LYS A 220 16.21 -1.77 16.08
C LYS A 220 15.21 -0.78 15.47
N VAL A 221 15.57 -0.15 14.37
CA VAL A 221 14.73 0.87 13.72
C VAL A 221 13.47 0.23 13.16
N GLY A 222 13.60 -0.91 12.46
CA GLY A 222 12.47 -1.62 11.89
C GLY A 222 11.48 -2.12 12.95
N VAL A 223 11.95 -2.68 14.08
CA VAL A 223 11.07 -3.15 15.16
C VAL A 223 10.35 -1.98 15.83
N ILE A 224 11.03 -0.87 16.13
CA ILE A 224 10.38 0.30 16.75
C ILE A 224 9.33 0.90 15.80
N ALA A 225 9.67 1.09 14.53
CA ALA A 225 8.73 1.59 13.53
C ALA A 225 7.58 0.60 13.30
N GLY A 226 7.87 -0.70 13.26
CA GLY A 226 6.88 -1.75 13.07
C GLY A 226 5.84 -1.83 14.18
N VAL A 227 6.23 -1.68 15.44
CA VAL A 227 5.27 -1.60 16.57
C VAL A 227 4.35 -0.39 16.39
N ILE A 228 4.93 0.78 16.15
CA ILE A 228 4.15 2.02 16.02
C ILE A 228 3.18 1.90 14.84
N ALA A 229 3.67 1.48 13.67
CA ALA A 229 2.86 1.36 12.47
C ALA A 229 1.78 0.28 12.59
N SER A 230 2.09 -0.90 13.16
CA SER A 230 1.11 -1.98 13.32
C SER A 230 0.00 -1.62 14.31
N LEU A 231 0.32 -0.93 15.40
CA LEU A 231 -0.70 -0.42 16.33
C LEU A 231 -1.54 0.69 15.70
N TRP A 232 -0.93 1.58 14.92
CA TRP A 232 -1.62 2.61 14.14
C TRP A 232 -2.62 2.01 13.14
N MET A 233 -2.25 0.89 12.50
CA MET A 233 -3.13 0.16 11.58
C MET A 233 -4.36 -0.42 12.26
N LEU A 234 -4.23 -0.92 13.50
CA LEU A 234 -5.36 -1.42 14.26
C LEU A 234 -6.27 -0.26 14.73
N PHE A 235 -5.68 0.72 15.40
CA PHE A 235 -6.36 1.89 15.95
C PHE A 235 -5.41 3.10 15.90
N PRO A 236 -5.84 4.24 15.33
CA PRO A 236 -7.23 4.56 14.96
C PRO A 236 -7.64 4.17 13.53
N THR A 237 -6.69 3.84 12.62
CA THR A 237 -6.98 3.88 11.19
C THR A 237 -7.85 2.72 10.69
N GLY A 238 -7.67 1.52 11.23
CA GLY A 238 -8.52 0.38 10.90
C GLY A 238 -9.98 0.63 11.31
N HIS A 239 -10.18 1.18 12.50
CA HIS A 239 -11.50 1.55 12.99
C HIS A 239 -12.17 2.62 12.09
N PHE A 240 -11.47 3.73 11.81
CA PHE A 240 -12.03 4.78 10.93
C PHE A 240 -12.36 4.29 9.52
N SER A 241 -11.52 3.40 8.96
CA SER A 241 -11.82 2.79 7.66
C SER A 241 -13.07 1.92 7.71
N SER A 242 -13.27 1.16 8.78
CA SER A 242 -14.46 0.33 8.97
C SER A 242 -15.72 1.17 9.15
N GLU A 243 -15.65 2.30 9.87
CA GLU A 243 -16.77 3.25 10.00
C GLU A 243 -17.18 3.83 8.64
N GLN A 244 -16.19 4.25 7.80
CA GLN A 244 -16.49 4.77 6.47
C GLN A 244 -17.19 3.73 5.60
N VAL A 245 -16.73 2.47 5.63
CA VAL A 245 -17.38 1.39 4.88
C VAL A 245 -18.79 1.13 5.42
N ALA A 246 -18.98 1.11 6.74
CA ALA A 246 -20.29 0.87 7.36
C ALA A 246 -21.31 1.97 7.01
N GLU A 247 -20.87 3.22 6.95
CA GLU A 247 -21.71 4.37 6.68
C GLU A 247 -22.07 4.50 5.19
N HIS A 248 -21.09 4.34 4.31
CA HIS A 248 -21.24 4.66 2.89
C HIS A 248 -21.40 3.44 1.99
N GLN A 249 -20.90 2.26 2.39
CA GLN A 249 -20.92 1.02 1.61
C GLN A 249 -21.37 -0.19 2.46
N PRO A 250 -22.53 -0.15 3.11
CA PRO A 250 -22.93 -1.20 4.06
C PRO A 250 -23.10 -2.58 3.42
N ALA A 251 -23.39 -2.70 2.13
CA ALA A 251 -23.39 -3.97 1.42
C ALA A 251 -21.99 -4.58 1.28
N ALA A 252 -20.96 -3.73 1.10
CA ALA A 252 -19.56 -4.18 1.11
C ALA A 252 -19.14 -4.65 2.50
N LEU A 253 -19.55 -3.96 3.58
CA LEU A 253 -19.33 -4.42 4.95
C LEU A 253 -19.95 -5.80 5.18
N ALA A 254 -21.22 -5.99 4.81
CA ALA A 254 -21.91 -7.26 4.96
C ALA A 254 -21.18 -8.38 4.20
N ALA A 255 -20.73 -8.12 2.97
CA ALA A 255 -20.03 -9.12 2.15
C ALA A 255 -18.64 -9.48 2.73
N MET A 256 -17.86 -8.51 3.21
CA MET A 256 -16.52 -8.80 3.75
C MET A 256 -16.54 -9.49 5.11
N GLU A 257 -17.59 -9.27 5.91
CA GLU A 257 -17.81 -9.96 7.19
C GLU A 257 -18.58 -11.28 7.05
N GLY A 258 -19.11 -11.57 5.84
CA GLY A 258 -19.92 -12.75 5.59
C GLY A 258 -21.30 -12.70 6.23
N GLN A 259 -21.81 -11.49 6.44
CA GLN A 259 -23.11 -11.25 7.07
C GLN A 259 -24.21 -11.32 6.01
N PHE A 260 -24.82 -12.50 5.82
CA PHE A 260 -25.92 -12.67 4.86
C PHE A 260 -27.25 -12.17 5.40
N GLU A 261 -27.54 -12.42 6.69
CA GLU A 261 -28.74 -11.99 7.39
C GLU A 261 -28.44 -10.81 8.33
N THR A 262 -29.41 -9.95 8.55
CA THR A 262 -29.32 -8.85 9.52
C THR A 262 -29.34 -9.40 10.94
N GLU A 263 -28.31 -9.08 11.74
CA GLU A 263 -28.18 -9.57 13.11
C GLU A 263 -28.16 -8.43 14.14
N ARG A 264 -28.72 -8.71 15.31
CA ARG A 264 -28.71 -7.81 16.45
C ARG A 264 -28.65 -8.60 17.78
N PRO A 265 -27.52 -8.67 18.46
CA PRO A 265 -26.18 -8.19 18.08
C PRO A 265 -25.48 -9.12 17.09
N ALA A 266 -24.64 -8.58 16.22
CA ALA A 266 -23.86 -9.34 15.26
C ALA A 266 -22.48 -9.77 15.83
N GLY A 267 -22.08 -11.01 15.50
CA GLY A 267 -20.79 -11.58 15.82
C GLY A 267 -19.75 -11.37 14.70
N ILE A 268 -18.46 -11.44 15.03
CA ILE A 268 -17.39 -11.56 14.05
C ILE A 268 -17.13 -13.03 13.73
N VAL A 269 -17.12 -13.38 12.48
CA VAL A 269 -16.68 -14.68 12.00
C VAL A 269 -15.16 -14.66 11.84
N PHE A 270 -14.41 -15.38 12.65
CA PHE A 270 -12.97 -15.52 12.51
C PHE A 270 -12.56 -16.51 11.44
N ILE A 271 -13.28 -17.61 11.34
CA ILE A 271 -13.06 -18.69 10.40
C ILE A 271 -14.42 -19.14 9.90
N GLY A 272 -14.55 -19.36 8.61
CA GLY A 272 -15.76 -19.85 7.96
C GLY A 272 -15.58 -19.84 6.45
N GLN A 273 -16.51 -20.47 5.74
CA GLN A 273 -16.53 -20.52 4.30
C GLN A 273 -17.85 -19.91 3.81
N PRO A 274 -17.80 -18.81 3.00
CA PRO A 274 -19.02 -18.20 2.49
C PRO A 274 -19.65 -19.08 1.40
N ASP A 275 -20.87 -19.55 1.68
CA ASP A 275 -21.75 -20.23 0.73
C ASP A 275 -22.79 -19.22 0.21
N VAL A 276 -22.46 -18.60 -0.93
CA VAL A 276 -23.28 -17.52 -1.50
C VAL A 276 -24.61 -18.06 -2.03
N GLU A 277 -24.66 -19.30 -2.54
CA GLU A 277 -25.88 -19.91 -3.06
C GLU A 277 -26.93 -20.14 -1.96
N ASN A 278 -26.48 -20.59 -0.78
CA ASN A 278 -27.33 -20.82 0.37
C ASN A 278 -27.35 -19.62 1.36
N GLN A 279 -26.67 -18.52 1.02
CA GLN A 279 -26.61 -17.28 1.80
C GLN A 279 -26.24 -17.51 3.27
N ARG A 280 -25.15 -18.25 3.51
CA ARG A 280 -24.66 -18.59 4.85
C ARG A 280 -23.16 -18.74 4.91
N ILE A 281 -22.61 -18.79 6.12
CA ILE A 281 -21.24 -19.19 6.37
C ILE A 281 -21.22 -20.64 6.86
N ASP A 282 -20.48 -21.50 6.18
CA ASP A 282 -20.25 -22.87 6.60
C ASP A 282 -19.15 -22.96 7.66
N ASN A 283 -19.32 -23.82 8.66
CA ASN A 283 -18.39 -24.10 9.76
C ASN A 283 -17.86 -22.82 10.47
N PRO A 284 -18.70 -21.86 10.87
CA PRO A 284 -18.25 -20.59 11.41
C PRO A 284 -17.68 -20.74 12.84
N ILE A 285 -16.53 -20.12 13.08
CA ILE A 285 -16.04 -19.82 14.44
C ILE A 285 -16.32 -18.34 14.69
N VAL A 286 -17.28 -18.06 15.57
CA VAL A 286 -17.82 -16.71 15.78
C VAL A 286 -17.45 -16.19 17.17
N LEU A 287 -17.00 -14.93 17.23
CA LEU A 287 -16.94 -14.16 18.47
C LEU A 287 -18.25 -13.35 18.62
N PRO A 288 -19.15 -13.74 19.55
CA PRO A 288 -20.46 -13.11 19.66
C PRO A 288 -20.36 -11.61 19.98
N ARG A 289 -21.24 -10.78 19.39
CA ARG A 289 -21.40 -9.33 19.62
C ARG A 289 -20.21 -8.46 19.21
N ALA A 290 -19.09 -9.05 18.78
CA ALA A 290 -17.87 -8.32 18.54
C ALA A 290 -17.99 -7.40 17.31
N LEU A 291 -18.69 -7.80 16.26
CA LEU A 291 -18.92 -6.98 15.07
C LEU A 291 -19.71 -5.71 15.40
N SER A 292 -20.82 -5.86 16.14
CA SER A 292 -21.61 -4.72 16.61
C SER A 292 -20.77 -3.71 17.39
N PHE A 293 -19.89 -4.18 18.27
CA PHE A 293 -19.03 -3.30 19.05
C PHE A 293 -17.91 -2.65 18.22
N LEU A 294 -17.26 -3.40 17.35
CA LEU A 294 -16.15 -2.87 16.55
C LEU A 294 -16.61 -1.77 15.58
N ILE A 295 -17.77 -1.94 14.97
CA ILE A 295 -18.29 -0.96 14.01
C ILE A 295 -18.94 0.24 14.72
N TYR A 296 -19.85 -0.03 15.68
CA TYR A 296 -20.71 1.00 16.24
C TYR A 296 -20.41 1.38 17.69
N GLN A 297 -19.34 0.83 18.30
CA GLN A 297 -18.99 1.02 19.73
C GLN A 297 -20.16 0.66 20.68
N ASN A 298 -21.08 -0.20 20.21
CA ASN A 298 -22.27 -0.63 20.91
C ASN A 298 -22.47 -2.14 20.77
N TRP A 299 -22.38 -2.87 21.89
CA TRP A 299 -22.52 -4.33 21.94
C TRP A 299 -23.88 -4.89 21.45
N ASN A 300 -24.89 -4.05 21.29
CA ASN A 300 -26.21 -4.42 20.87
C ASN A 300 -26.65 -3.72 19.57
N ALA A 301 -25.72 -3.12 18.82
CA ALA A 301 -26.04 -2.52 17.54
C ALA A 301 -26.48 -3.57 16.53
N GLU A 302 -27.37 -3.18 15.64
CA GLU A 302 -27.77 -3.96 14.49
C GLU A 302 -26.74 -3.80 13.38
N VAL A 303 -26.36 -4.91 12.74
CA VAL A 303 -25.53 -4.92 11.53
C VAL A 303 -26.38 -5.54 10.42
N LYS A 304 -26.56 -4.78 9.34
CA LYS A 304 -27.36 -5.22 8.18
C LYS A 304 -26.62 -6.31 7.42
N GLY A 305 -27.37 -7.37 7.08
CA GLY A 305 -26.92 -8.42 6.18
C GLY A 305 -27.11 -8.04 4.71
N LEU A 306 -26.54 -8.86 3.82
CA LEU A 306 -26.68 -8.70 2.36
C LEU A 306 -28.14 -8.69 1.92
N GLU A 307 -29.02 -9.45 2.57
CA GLU A 307 -30.47 -9.50 2.30
C GLU A 307 -31.17 -8.13 2.35
N ALA A 308 -30.61 -7.18 3.13
CA ALA A 308 -31.17 -5.84 3.25
C ALA A 308 -30.92 -4.96 2.00
N PHE A 309 -30.13 -5.44 1.03
CA PHE A 309 -29.74 -4.71 -0.16
C PHE A 309 -30.15 -5.43 -1.43
N PRO A 310 -30.51 -4.70 -2.51
CA PRO A 310 -30.79 -5.32 -3.80
C PRO A 310 -29.59 -6.14 -4.30
N GLU A 311 -29.79 -7.36 -4.72
CA GLU A 311 -28.76 -8.30 -5.17
C GLU A 311 -27.89 -7.71 -6.30
N LYS A 312 -28.47 -6.92 -7.21
CA LYS A 312 -27.73 -6.20 -8.27
C LYS A 312 -26.70 -5.19 -7.78
N ASN A 313 -26.70 -4.87 -6.48
CA ASN A 313 -25.76 -3.96 -5.83
C ASN A 313 -24.80 -4.70 -4.88
N TRP A 314 -24.87 -6.02 -4.81
CA TRP A 314 -23.90 -6.81 -4.06
C TRP A 314 -22.55 -6.79 -4.75
N PRO A 315 -21.45 -6.89 -4.00
CA PRO A 315 -20.12 -7.11 -4.58
C PRO A 315 -20.09 -8.36 -5.47
N ASP A 316 -19.47 -8.25 -6.66
CA ASP A 316 -19.51 -9.30 -7.69
C ASP A 316 -18.92 -10.65 -7.24
N ILE A 317 -17.87 -10.63 -6.41
CA ILE A 317 -17.09 -11.82 -6.02
C ILE A 317 -16.95 -11.87 -4.49
N ILE A 318 -18.09 -12.15 -3.81
CA ILE A 318 -18.17 -12.18 -2.33
C ILE A 318 -17.12 -13.11 -1.70
N PRO A 319 -16.88 -14.36 -2.17
CA PRO A 319 -15.88 -15.20 -1.52
C PRO A 319 -14.47 -14.61 -1.55
N LEU A 320 -14.04 -14.00 -2.66
CA LEU A 320 -12.73 -13.37 -2.75
C LEU A 320 -12.63 -12.13 -1.84
N LEU A 321 -13.67 -11.33 -1.76
CA LEU A 321 -13.75 -10.18 -0.85
C LEU A 321 -13.65 -10.64 0.62
N TYR A 322 -14.44 -11.65 1.01
CA TYR A 322 -14.43 -12.22 2.35
C TYR A 322 -13.04 -12.74 2.75
N TYR A 323 -12.44 -13.61 1.93
CA TYR A 323 -11.11 -14.14 2.25
C TYR A 323 -10.03 -13.08 2.25
N SER A 324 -10.08 -12.09 1.35
CA SER A 324 -9.13 -10.98 1.34
C SER A 324 -9.19 -10.17 2.62
N TYR A 325 -10.40 -9.87 3.12
CA TYR A 325 -10.58 -9.17 4.38
C TYR A 325 -9.99 -9.97 5.57
N HIS A 326 -10.29 -11.26 5.66
CA HIS A 326 -9.79 -12.11 6.73
C HIS A 326 -8.27 -12.31 6.69
N VAL A 327 -7.67 -12.39 5.50
CA VAL A 327 -6.21 -12.44 5.33
C VAL A 327 -5.57 -11.13 5.79
N MET A 328 -6.12 -9.97 5.39
CA MET A 328 -5.62 -8.66 5.80
C MET A 328 -5.65 -8.49 7.32
N VAL A 329 -6.80 -8.74 7.96
CA VAL A 329 -6.99 -8.57 9.41
C VAL A 329 -6.17 -9.60 10.20
N GLY A 330 -6.15 -10.86 9.73
CA GLY A 330 -5.39 -11.94 10.36
C GLY A 330 -3.89 -11.67 10.36
N LEU A 331 -3.32 -11.29 9.20
CA LEU A 331 -1.92 -10.92 9.10
C LEU A 331 -1.61 -9.66 9.90
N GLY A 332 -2.47 -8.64 9.88
CA GLY A 332 -2.32 -7.44 10.70
C GLY A 332 -2.22 -7.75 12.19
N THR A 333 -3.04 -8.66 12.69
CA THR A 333 -2.99 -9.14 14.08
C THR A 333 -1.66 -9.87 14.39
N ILE A 334 -1.19 -10.72 13.46
CA ILE A 334 0.08 -11.41 13.58
C ILE A 334 1.25 -10.41 13.57
N PHE A 335 1.20 -9.35 12.77
CA PHE A 335 2.25 -8.31 12.74
C PHE A 335 2.38 -7.59 14.08
N ILE A 336 1.27 -7.26 14.71
CA ILE A 336 1.27 -6.67 16.05
C ILE A 336 1.96 -7.62 17.04
N ALA A 337 1.59 -8.90 17.04
CA ALA A 337 2.18 -9.89 17.92
C ALA A 337 3.70 -10.03 17.70
N ILE A 338 4.15 -10.18 16.45
CA ILE A 338 5.57 -10.27 16.09
C ILE A 338 6.34 -9.04 16.58
N MET A 339 5.85 -7.83 16.25
CA MET A 339 6.55 -6.59 16.56
C MET A 339 6.56 -6.27 18.04
N VAL A 340 5.47 -6.55 18.78
CA VAL A 340 5.41 -6.37 20.24
C VAL A 340 6.37 -7.32 20.93
N VAL A 341 6.42 -8.60 20.55
CA VAL A 341 7.37 -9.57 21.11
C VAL A 341 8.82 -9.18 20.77
N ALA A 342 9.08 -8.75 19.52
CA ALA A 342 10.40 -8.27 19.13
C ALA A 342 10.83 -7.02 19.92
N ALA A 343 9.91 -6.07 20.12
CA ALA A 343 10.15 -4.87 20.93
C ALA A 343 10.40 -5.21 22.40
N PHE A 344 9.66 -6.15 22.96
CA PHE A 344 9.90 -6.63 24.31
C PHE A 344 11.30 -7.27 24.46
N LEU A 345 11.69 -8.11 23.50
CA LEU A 345 13.04 -8.69 23.48
C LEU A 345 14.12 -7.63 23.28
N LEU A 346 13.86 -6.59 22.48
CA LEU A 346 14.75 -5.45 22.29
C LEU A 346 14.93 -4.67 23.60
N TRP A 347 13.83 -4.37 24.28
CA TRP A 347 13.85 -3.72 25.59
C TRP A 347 14.63 -4.52 26.62
N ARG A 348 14.47 -5.85 26.63
CA ARG A 348 15.23 -6.80 27.49
C ARG A 348 16.69 -7.00 27.03
N ARG A 349 17.12 -6.31 25.96
CA ARG A 349 18.46 -6.46 25.33
C ARG A 349 18.80 -7.88 24.87
N ARG A 350 17.78 -8.71 24.58
CA ARG A 350 17.91 -10.11 24.16
C ARG A 350 17.64 -10.35 22.68
N LEU A 351 17.05 -9.40 21.96
CA LEU A 351 16.60 -9.57 20.60
C LEU A 351 17.72 -10.05 19.65
N TYR A 352 18.88 -9.41 19.71
CA TYR A 352 20.00 -9.73 18.81
C TYR A 352 20.58 -11.14 19.00
N TRP A 353 20.31 -11.78 20.13
CA TRP A 353 20.73 -13.14 20.46
C TRP A 353 19.62 -14.16 20.31
N SER A 354 18.39 -13.72 20.10
CA SER A 354 17.20 -14.59 19.99
C SER A 354 17.05 -15.09 18.55
N ARG A 355 17.85 -16.09 18.15
CA ARG A 355 17.87 -16.61 16.77
C ARG A 355 16.48 -16.96 16.23
N TRP A 356 15.58 -17.54 17.05
CA TRP A 356 14.22 -17.87 16.65
C TRP A 356 13.44 -16.62 16.21
N MET A 357 13.60 -15.48 16.93
CA MET A 357 12.91 -14.24 16.60
C MET A 357 13.52 -13.56 15.37
N LEU A 358 14.84 -13.65 15.21
CA LEU A 358 15.51 -13.19 13.98
C LEU A 358 15.03 -13.97 12.76
N TRP A 359 14.84 -15.30 12.88
CA TRP A 359 14.24 -16.10 11.81
C TRP A 359 12.80 -15.67 11.49
N ILE A 360 11.97 -15.40 12.49
CA ILE A 360 10.60 -14.90 12.30
C ILE A 360 10.63 -13.55 11.56
N LEU A 361 11.46 -12.59 12.00
CA LEU A 361 11.56 -11.29 11.36
C LEU A 361 12.01 -11.41 9.89
N MET A 362 12.99 -12.25 9.59
CA MET A 362 13.49 -12.48 8.24
C MET A 362 12.43 -13.13 7.34
N LEU A 363 11.78 -14.17 7.81
CA LEU A 363 10.76 -14.89 7.04
C LEU A 363 9.45 -14.10 6.91
N ALA A 364 9.23 -13.10 7.76
CA ALA A 364 8.04 -12.26 7.72
C ALA A 364 8.09 -11.18 6.62
N ILE A 365 9.22 -10.95 5.94
CA ILE A 365 9.37 -9.92 4.89
C ILE A 365 8.23 -9.90 3.85
N PRO A 366 7.77 -11.03 3.27
CA PRO A 366 6.75 -10.99 2.22
C PRO A 366 5.33 -10.72 2.73
N PHE A 367 5.05 -10.99 4.00
CA PHE A 367 3.66 -10.97 4.49
C PHE A 367 3.01 -9.57 4.53
N PRO A 368 3.70 -8.46 4.82
CA PRO A 368 3.11 -7.13 4.66
C PRO A 368 2.67 -6.80 3.23
N PHE A 369 3.39 -7.28 2.22
CA PHE A 369 2.97 -7.14 0.82
C PHE A 369 1.67 -7.92 0.55
N ILE A 370 1.55 -9.13 1.08
CA ILE A 370 0.34 -9.95 0.97
C ILE A 370 -0.84 -9.27 1.69
N ALA A 371 -0.65 -8.77 2.91
CA ALA A 371 -1.70 -8.11 3.68
C ALA A 371 -2.19 -6.83 2.99
N ASN A 372 -1.28 -6.01 2.45
CA ASN A 372 -1.66 -4.81 1.70
C ASN A 372 -2.38 -5.16 0.38
N THR A 373 -1.93 -6.21 -0.33
CA THR A 373 -2.64 -6.71 -1.52
C THR A 373 -4.07 -7.13 -1.17
N ALA A 374 -4.21 -7.89 -0.10
CA ALA A 374 -5.53 -8.30 0.40
C ALA A 374 -6.39 -7.07 0.77
N GLY A 375 -5.81 -6.05 1.42
CA GLY A 375 -6.50 -4.80 1.75
C GLY A 375 -6.99 -4.04 0.51
N TRP A 376 -6.17 -3.97 -0.54
CA TRP A 376 -6.59 -3.39 -1.82
C TRP A 376 -7.71 -4.21 -2.49
N PHE A 377 -7.64 -5.53 -2.43
CA PHE A 377 -8.74 -6.38 -2.91
C PHE A 377 -10.04 -6.11 -2.14
N VAL A 378 -9.96 -5.90 -0.82
CA VAL A 378 -11.12 -5.49 -0.02
C VAL A 378 -11.72 -4.18 -0.52
N ALA A 379 -10.90 -3.15 -0.73
CA ALA A 379 -11.36 -1.85 -1.20
C ALA A 379 -11.98 -1.92 -2.61
N GLU A 380 -11.31 -2.60 -3.54
CA GLU A 380 -11.70 -2.61 -4.95
C GLU A 380 -12.84 -3.60 -5.26
N LEU A 381 -12.85 -4.76 -4.62
CA LEU A 381 -13.95 -5.73 -4.76
C LEU A 381 -15.19 -5.28 -3.97
N GLY A 382 -15.01 -4.67 -2.79
CA GLY A 382 -16.12 -4.14 -2.00
C GLY A 382 -16.89 -3.04 -2.72
N ARG A 383 -16.20 -2.22 -3.54
CA ARG A 383 -16.85 -1.18 -4.34
C ARG A 383 -17.66 -1.74 -5.51
N GLN A 384 -17.36 -2.95 -6.02
CA GLN A 384 -18.12 -3.50 -7.13
C GLN A 384 -19.61 -3.63 -6.78
N PRO A 385 -20.51 -3.50 -7.77
CA PRO A 385 -20.29 -3.38 -9.22
C PRO A 385 -20.05 -1.95 -9.73
N TRP A 386 -19.52 -1.05 -8.92
CA TRP A 386 -19.34 0.36 -9.24
C TRP A 386 -17.89 0.74 -9.56
N LEU A 387 -17.66 1.61 -10.53
CA LEU A 387 -16.41 2.36 -10.70
C LEU A 387 -16.42 3.63 -9.85
N ALA A 388 -17.52 4.38 -9.84
CA ALA A 388 -17.79 5.44 -8.87
C ALA A 388 -19.07 5.04 -8.11
N TYR A 389 -18.95 4.83 -6.81
CA TYR A 389 -20.00 4.21 -6.00
C TYR A 389 -21.34 4.96 -6.11
N GLY A 390 -22.37 4.24 -6.49
CA GLY A 390 -23.73 4.77 -6.67
C GLY A 390 -23.94 5.65 -7.92
N LEU A 391 -22.87 6.00 -8.67
CA LEU A 391 -22.96 6.88 -9.83
C LEU A 391 -22.71 6.18 -11.16
N PHE A 392 -21.69 5.32 -11.24
CA PHE A 392 -21.23 4.78 -12.51
C PHE A 392 -20.79 3.33 -12.34
N ARG A 393 -21.39 2.42 -13.13
CA ARG A 393 -21.13 0.99 -13.02
C ARG A 393 -19.87 0.57 -13.77
N THR A 394 -19.22 -0.48 -13.31
CA THR A 394 -18.04 -1.08 -13.96
C THR A 394 -18.34 -1.54 -15.39
N SER A 395 -19.54 -2.06 -15.64
CA SER A 395 -20.00 -2.48 -16.98
C SER A 395 -20.10 -1.34 -17.99
N GLU A 396 -20.23 -0.10 -17.52
CA GLU A 396 -20.39 1.10 -18.37
C GLU A 396 -19.04 1.75 -18.71
N GLY A 397 -17.96 1.39 -17.99
CA GLY A 397 -16.68 2.10 -18.02
C GLY A 397 -15.74 1.72 -19.16
N VAL A 398 -15.96 0.56 -19.78
CA VAL A 398 -15.07 0.01 -20.81
C VAL A 398 -15.16 0.79 -22.11
N SER A 399 -14.02 0.98 -22.76
CA SER A 399 -13.94 1.61 -24.07
C SER A 399 -14.73 0.81 -25.12
N PRO A 400 -15.67 1.42 -25.85
CA PRO A 400 -16.46 0.75 -26.89
C PRO A 400 -15.63 0.37 -28.12
N LEU A 401 -14.45 0.97 -28.31
CA LEU A 401 -13.59 0.78 -29.49
C LEU A 401 -12.52 -0.29 -29.29
N VAL A 402 -12.38 -0.85 -28.09
CA VAL A 402 -11.31 -1.80 -27.77
C VAL A 402 -11.86 -3.23 -27.80
N SER A 403 -11.24 -4.09 -28.62
CA SER A 403 -11.61 -5.49 -28.71
C SER A 403 -10.93 -6.31 -27.59
N SER A 404 -11.57 -7.41 -27.16
CA SER A 404 -10.97 -8.35 -26.21
C SER A 404 -9.61 -8.90 -26.69
N GLY A 405 -9.46 -9.14 -28.00
CA GLY A 405 -8.19 -9.59 -28.58
C GLY A 405 -7.05 -8.57 -28.42
N SER A 406 -7.33 -7.28 -28.58
CA SER A 406 -6.35 -6.20 -28.37
C SER A 406 -5.93 -6.11 -26.89
N VAL A 407 -6.88 -6.27 -25.97
CA VAL A 407 -6.60 -6.25 -24.52
C VAL A 407 -5.77 -7.48 -24.12
N ILE A 408 -6.09 -8.67 -24.63
CA ILE A 408 -5.30 -9.90 -24.37
C ILE A 408 -3.86 -9.72 -24.88
N PHE A 409 -3.68 -9.18 -26.08
CA PHE A 409 -2.36 -8.92 -26.63
C PHE A 409 -1.53 -7.99 -25.72
N THR A 410 -2.11 -6.87 -25.28
CA THR A 410 -1.42 -5.94 -24.37
C THR A 410 -1.21 -6.53 -22.97
N LEU A 411 -2.13 -7.35 -22.45
CA LEU A 411 -1.97 -8.06 -21.18
C LEU A 411 -0.76 -9.02 -21.22
N ILE A 412 -0.62 -9.81 -22.29
CA ILE A 412 0.54 -10.70 -22.47
C ILE A 412 1.83 -9.87 -22.57
N GLY A 413 1.80 -8.74 -23.30
CA GLY A 413 2.94 -7.82 -23.40
C GLY A 413 3.35 -7.26 -22.04
N PHE A 414 2.42 -6.77 -21.23
CA PHE A 414 2.69 -6.29 -19.87
C PHE A 414 3.19 -7.40 -18.95
N ALA A 415 2.59 -8.59 -19.01
CA ALA A 415 3.04 -9.73 -18.21
C ALA A 415 4.49 -10.11 -18.52
N GLY A 416 4.86 -10.18 -19.81
CA GLY A 416 6.23 -10.45 -20.23
C GLY A 416 7.22 -9.35 -19.82
N MET A 417 6.87 -8.09 -20.02
CA MET A 417 7.68 -6.94 -19.61
C MET A 417 7.89 -6.92 -18.10
N TYR A 418 6.82 -7.06 -17.31
CA TYR A 418 6.89 -7.02 -15.84
C TYR A 418 7.66 -8.21 -15.28
N LEU A 419 7.58 -9.41 -15.91
CA LEU A 419 8.41 -10.55 -15.53
C LEU A 419 9.90 -10.23 -15.70
N ILE A 420 10.31 -9.71 -16.86
CA ILE A 420 11.71 -9.36 -17.12
C ILE A 420 12.20 -8.28 -16.13
N MET A 421 11.40 -7.24 -15.93
CA MET A 421 11.73 -6.16 -15.00
C MET A 421 11.79 -6.65 -13.54
N GLY A 422 10.86 -7.51 -13.14
CA GLY A 422 10.86 -8.12 -11.80
C GLY A 422 12.08 -8.98 -11.55
N LEU A 423 12.50 -9.80 -12.53
CA LEU A 423 13.74 -10.57 -12.43
C LEU A 423 14.96 -9.66 -12.31
N LEU A 424 15.04 -8.59 -13.13
CA LEU A 424 16.12 -7.61 -13.03
C LEU A 424 16.12 -6.92 -11.66
N TYR A 425 14.96 -6.52 -11.16
CA TYR A 425 14.82 -5.92 -9.82
C TYR A 425 15.34 -6.86 -8.73
N ILE A 426 14.94 -8.13 -8.76
CA ILE A 426 15.41 -9.14 -7.78
C ILE A 426 16.94 -9.28 -7.84
N VAL A 427 17.52 -9.38 -9.04
CA VAL A 427 18.97 -9.46 -9.20
C VAL A 427 19.69 -8.24 -8.62
N LEU A 428 19.17 -7.04 -8.89
CA LEU A 428 19.75 -5.79 -8.35
C LEU A 428 19.61 -5.72 -6.83
N MET A 429 18.47 -6.13 -6.27
CA MET A 429 18.26 -6.16 -4.82
C MET A 429 19.20 -7.17 -4.13
N VAL A 430 19.30 -8.39 -4.66
CA VAL A 430 20.20 -9.41 -4.11
C VAL A 430 21.66 -8.92 -4.14
N ARG A 431 22.07 -8.30 -5.24
CA ARG A 431 23.41 -7.74 -5.36
C ARG A 431 23.67 -6.63 -4.33
N GLU A 432 22.74 -5.70 -4.16
CA GLU A 432 22.88 -4.60 -3.20
C GLU A 432 22.90 -5.12 -1.75
N VAL A 433 22.06 -6.09 -1.43
CA VAL A 433 22.02 -6.75 -0.11
C VAL A 433 23.32 -7.51 0.17
N ASP A 434 23.89 -8.20 -0.80
CA ASP A 434 25.14 -8.95 -0.60
C ASP A 434 26.38 -8.03 -0.47
N HIS A 435 26.40 -6.90 -1.19
CA HIS A 435 27.42 -5.86 -1.03
C HIS A 435 27.36 -5.20 0.37
N GLY A 436 26.15 -4.91 0.85
CA GLY A 436 25.92 -4.26 2.14
C GLY A 436 26.36 -2.80 2.21
N PRO A 437 26.28 -2.17 3.39
CA PRO A 437 26.52 -0.73 3.57
C PRO A 437 27.99 -0.26 3.45
N GLU A 438 28.95 -1.15 3.47
CA GLU A 438 30.39 -0.81 3.59
C GLU A 438 31.16 -0.79 2.26
N ALA A 439 30.60 -1.34 1.17
CA ALA A 439 31.31 -1.64 -0.08
C ALA A 439 31.86 -0.42 -0.87
N GLU A 440 31.55 0.83 -0.51
CA GLU A 440 31.95 2.01 -1.29
C GLU A 440 33.27 2.67 -0.85
N GLU A 441 33.85 2.31 0.29
CA GLU A 441 35.09 2.99 0.76
C GLU A 441 36.37 2.42 0.13
N GLU A 442 36.40 1.21 -0.41
CA GLU A 442 37.59 0.59 -0.97
C GLU A 442 37.97 1.07 -2.39
N THR A 443 37.10 1.75 -3.12
CA THR A 443 37.34 2.11 -4.53
C THR A 443 37.78 3.56 -4.77
N LEU A 444 37.94 4.39 -3.76
CA LEU A 444 38.29 5.82 -3.94
C LEU A 444 39.57 6.30 -3.22
N GLU A 445 40.35 5.40 -2.63
CA GLU A 445 41.72 5.70 -2.22
C GLU A 445 42.72 5.08 -3.21
N SER A 446 42.96 5.77 -4.29
CA SER A 446 44.31 6.05 -4.83
C SER A 446 44.24 6.72 -6.20
N PRO A 447 44.60 8.03 -6.26
CA PRO A 447 45.53 8.47 -7.26
C PRO A 447 46.82 8.92 -6.56
N GLU A 448 47.54 8.00 -5.94
CA GLU A 448 48.97 8.19 -5.77
C GLU A 448 49.65 7.68 -7.02
N GLY A 449 50.18 8.60 -7.81
CA GLY A 449 51.03 8.24 -8.91
C GLY A 449 51.07 9.21 -10.08
N LEU A 450 51.18 10.51 -9.83
CA LEU A 450 51.76 11.43 -10.81
C LEU A 450 52.55 12.51 -10.06
N THR A 451 53.71 12.09 -9.54
CA THR A 451 54.85 13.00 -9.34
C THR A 451 56.01 12.42 -10.15
N THR A 452 56.24 12.98 -11.27
CA THR A 452 57.51 13.49 -11.83
C THR A 452 57.26 13.93 -13.25
#